data_e9a79421eaa1739dce455f865d558349
#
_entry.id   e9a79421eaa1739dce455f865d558349
#
_cell.length_a   1.000
_cell.length_b   1.000
_cell.length_c   1.000
_cell.angle_alpha   90.00
_cell.angle_beta   90.00
_cell.angle_gamma   90.00
#
_symmetry.space_group_name_H-M   'P 1'
#
loop_
_entity.id
_entity.type
_entity.pdbx_description
1 polymer ?
#
loop_
_entity_poly.entity_id
_entity_poly.type
_entity_poly.pdbx_seq_one_letter_code
_entity_poly.pdbx_strand_id
1 'polypeptide(L)'
;AKRTIADINAIESIFFMTPYKRDHIPVIFIHGTASSAARWVEMLNDLQNDQRLWGRYQFWSFTYNKGNPILYTGGMLTKGLKELVRGLDQEGTDAALREMIIIGHSQGGILAKFPVMDSGTRFWDNASEVPFDQIKVSAETRAMIERSFFYKPLPFVKRVIFIATPHRGSYVAGGWIGKLSGKFIHLPFQMLDAVKEVVTRNPE
;
A
#
# COMPACT_ATOMS: atom_id res chain seq x y z
N ALA A 1 8.35 -21.73 15.74
CA ALA A 1 6.89 -21.62 15.85
C ALA A 1 6.32 -21.60 14.43
N LYS A 2 5.41 -22.53 14.10
CA LYS A 2 4.71 -22.57 12.81
C LYS A 2 3.78 -21.34 12.75
N ARG A 3 3.97 -20.46 11.77
CA ARG A 3 3.03 -19.35 11.50
C ARG A 3 1.67 -19.91 11.14
N THR A 4 0.65 -19.39 11.77
CA THR A 4 -0.75 -19.73 11.50
C THR A 4 -1.18 -18.99 10.22
N ILE A 5 -2.12 -19.57 9.46
CA ILE A 5 -2.69 -19.02 8.22
C ILE A 5 -3.25 -17.59 8.42
N ALA A 6 -3.63 -17.20 9.64
CA ALA A 6 -4.06 -15.84 10.00
C ALA A 6 -2.95 -14.77 9.86
N ASP A 7 -1.67 -15.15 9.99
CA ASP A 7 -0.55 -14.22 9.81
C ASP A 7 -0.26 -13.93 8.33
N ILE A 8 -0.83 -14.74 7.43
CA ILE A 8 -0.67 -14.62 5.97
C ILE A 8 -1.60 -13.57 5.39
N ASN A 9 -2.73 -13.27 6.03
CA ASN A 9 -3.76 -12.36 5.50
C ASN A 9 -3.30 -10.90 5.32
N ALA A 10 -2.29 -10.43 6.05
CA ALA A 10 -1.68 -9.11 5.80
C ALA A 10 -0.72 -9.13 4.60
N ILE A 11 -0.24 -10.30 4.21
CA ILE A 11 0.66 -10.54 3.07
C ILE A 11 -0.15 -10.86 1.81
N GLU A 12 -1.45 -11.15 1.92
CA GLU A 12 -2.33 -11.55 0.80
C GLU A 12 -2.40 -10.52 -0.34
N SER A 13 -2.01 -9.29 -0.08
CA SER A 13 -1.99 -8.24 -1.10
C SER A 13 -0.66 -8.14 -1.88
N ILE A 14 0.41 -8.80 -1.43
CA ILE A 14 1.72 -8.78 -2.10
C ILE A 14 2.04 -10.18 -2.61
N PHE A 15 2.17 -10.30 -3.93
CA PHE A 15 2.44 -11.56 -4.61
C PHE A 15 3.85 -11.56 -5.20
N PHE A 16 4.57 -12.64 -5.02
CA PHE A 16 5.82 -12.88 -5.70
C PHE A 16 5.56 -13.29 -7.15
N MET A 17 5.96 -12.45 -8.10
CA MET A 17 5.91 -12.78 -9.54
C MET A 17 7.09 -13.69 -9.92
N THR A 18 8.17 -13.64 -9.13
CA THR A 18 9.30 -14.57 -9.13
C THR A 18 9.53 -15.06 -7.70
N PRO A 19 9.99 -16.29 -7.47
CA PRO A 19 10.33 -16.77 -6.13
C PRO A 19 11.31 -15.82 -5.43
N TYR A 20 11.15 -15.65 -4.11
CA TYR A 20 12.11 -14.88 -3.32
C TYR A 20 13.52 -15.42 -3.49
N LYS A 21 14.43 -14.52 -3.77
CA LYS A 21 15.84 -14.82 -3.91
C LYS A 21 16.65 -13.81 -3.09
N ARG A 22 17.47 -14.35 -2.18
CA ARG A 22 18.38 -13.54 -1.37
C ARG A 22 19.33 -12.76 -2.27
N ASP A 23 19.79 -11.61 -1.81
CA ASP A 23 20.72 -10.72 -2.52
C ASP A 23 20.14 -10.12 -3.84
N HIS A 24 18.82 -10.22 -4.06
CA HIS A 24 18.14 -9.59 -5.18
C HIS A 24 17.24 -8.46 -4.69
N ILE A 25 17.34 -7.31 -5.35
CA ILE A 25 16.60 -6.09 -5.02
C ILE A 25 15.12 -6.28 -5.39
N PRO A 26 14.17 -6.11 -4.45
CA PRO A 26 12.75 -6.19 -4.76
C PRO A 26 12.27 -5.00 -5.59
N VAL A 27 11.52 -5.29 -6.64
CA VAL A 27 10.77 -4.32 -7.44
C VAL A 27 9.28 -4.59 -7.25
N ILE A 28 8.56 -3.67 -6.65
CA ILE A 28 7.14 -3.81 -6.36
C ILE A 28 6.32 -3.08 -7.43
N PHE A 29 5.49 -3.81 -8.15
CA PHE A 29 4.56 -3.23 -9.11
C PHE A 29 3.20 -2.95 -8.47
N ILE A 30 2.68 -1.73 -8.69
CA ILE A 30 1.36 -1.32 -8.22
C ILE A 30 0.52 -0.85 -9.41
N HIS A 31 -0.57 -1.55 -9.70
CA HIS A 31 -1.44 -1.25 -10.84
C HIS A 31 -2.39 -0.07 -10.57
N GLY A 32 -3.01 0.48 -11.62
CA GLY A 32 -4.01 1.55 -11.53
C GLY A 32 -5.46 1.03 -11.35
N THR A 33 -6.42 1.96 -11.27
CA THR A 33 -7.83 1.70 -10.99
C THR A 33 -8.49 0.77 -12.01
N ALA A 34 -8.30 0.99 -13.30
CA ALA A 34 -8.90 0.20 -14.38
C ALA A 34 -7.97 -0.94 -14.86
N SER A 35 -7.13 -1.48 -13.95
CA SER A 35 -6.06 -2.41 -14.31
C SER A 35 -5.96 -3.55 -13.26
N SER A 36 -5.03 -4.46 -13.48
CA SER A 36 -4.70 -5.56 -12.58
C SER A 36 -3.20 -5.87 -12.67
N ALA A 37 -2.71 -6.81 -11.85
CA ALA A 37 -1.33 -7.27 -11.89
C ALA A 37 -0.92 -7.82 -13.27
N ALA A 38 -1.87 -8.36 -14.04
CA ALA A 38 -1.60 -8.87 -15.40
C ALA A 38 -1.07 -7.79 -16.37
N ARG A 39 -1.34 -6.51 -16.09
CA ARG A 39 -0.81 -5.38 -16.88
C ARG A 39 0.72 -5.31 -16.89
N TRP A 40 1.35 -5.89 -15.88
CA TRP A 40 2.80 -5.85 -15.73
C TRP A 40 3.54 -6.99 -16.45
N VAL A 41 2.80 -7.96 -17.02
CA VAL A 41 3.40 -9.18 -17.59
C VAL A 41 4.34 -8.85 -18.76
N GLU A 42 3.97 -7.94 -19.66
CA GLU A 42 4.82 -7.53 -20.78
C GLU A 42 6.11 -6.87 -20.27
N MET A 43 5.98 -5.87 -19.37
CA MET A 43 7.14 -5.22 -18.76
C MET A 43 8.00 -6.22 -17.99
N LEU A 44 7.39 -7.15 -17.26
CA LEU A 44 8.11 -8.19 -16.55
C LEU A 44 8.93 -9.07 -17.51
N ASN A 45 8.33 -9.49 -18.62
CA ASN A 45 9.03 -10.27 -19.64
C ASN A 45 10.23 -9.52 -20.21
N ASP A 46 10.07 -8.24 -20.53
CA ASP A 46 11.16 -7.41 -21.05
C ASP A 46 12.30 -7.27 -20.02
N LEU A 47 11.95 -7.00 -18.75
CA LEU A 47 12.93 -6.88 -17.66
C LEU A 47 13.65 -8.20 -17.37
N GLN A 48 12.96 -9.33 -17.49
CA GLN A 48 13.54 -10.66 -17.29
C GLN A 48 14.45 -11.11 -18.45
N ASN A 49 14.20 -10.61 -19.66
CA ASN A 49 15.04 -10.89 -20.83
C ASN A 49 16.33 -10.05 -20.85
N ASP A 50 16.42 -8.98 -20.06
CA ASP A 50 17.68 -8.23 -19.90
C ASP A 50 18.58 -8.90 -18.85
N GLN A 51 19.66 -9.53 -19.30
CA GLN A 51 20.62 -10.24 -18.43
C GLN A 51 21.22 -9.35 -17.33
N ARG A 52 21.31 -8.03 -17.55
CA ARG A 52 21.84 -7.08 -16.55
C ARG A 52 20.88 -6.90 -15.39
N LEU A 53 19.57 -7.12 -15.61
CA LEU A 53 18.52 -6.95 -14.62
C LEU A 53 18.18 -8.27 -13.94
N TRP A 54 18.13 -9.36 -14.67
CA TRP A 54 17.74 -10.69 -14.18
C TRP A 54 18.56 -11.17 -12.97
N GLY A 55 19.88 -10.94 -12.99
CA GLY A 55 20.79 -11.34 -11.91
C GLY A 55 20.75 -10.43 -10.68
N ARG A 56 20.00 -9.33 -10.71
CA ARG A 56 20.05 -8.29 -9.67
C ARG A 56 18.71 -7.99 -9.02
N TYR A 57 17.61 -8.20 -9.72
CA TYR A 57 16.27 -7.81 -9.28
C TYR A 57 15.35 -9.01 -9.15
N GLN A 58 14.38 -8.91 -8.24
CA GLN A 58 13.26 -9.81 -8.11
C GLN A 58 11.96 -9.00 -8.15
N PHE A 59 10.87 -9.59 -8.67
CA PHE A 59 9.67 -8.86 -9.02
C PHE A 59 8.48 -9.32 -8.19
N TRP A 60 7.80 -8.38 -7.56
CA TRP A 60 6.62 -8.60 -6.75
C TRP A 60 5.50 -7.67 -7.21
N SER A 61 4.26 -8.01 -6.92
CA SER A 61 3.09 -7.19 -7.25
C SER A 61 2.24 -6.95 -6.02
N PHE A 62 1.83 -5.70 -5.80
CA PHE A 62 0.79 -5.36 -4.85
C PHE A 62 -0.55 -5.30 -5.56
N THR A 63 -1.49 -6.16 -5.11
CA THR A 63 -2.86 -6.20 -5.60
C THR A 63 -3.80 -5.77 -4.49
N TYR A 64 -4.80 -4.96 -4.83
CA TYR A 64 -5.73 -4.38 -3.88
C TYR A 64 -7.14 -4.26 -4.45
N ASN A 65 -8.13 -4.22 -3.57
CA ASN A 65 -9.50 -3.92 -3.96
C ASN A 65 -9.62 -2.43 -4.33
N LYS A 66 -9.94 -2.15 -5.58
CA LYS A 66 -10.05 -0.80 -6.15
C LYS A 66 -11.19 0.03 -5.57
N GLY A 67 -12.13 -0.59 -4.90
CA GLY A 67 -13.21 0.06 -4.15
C GLY A 67 -12.80 0.53 -2.75
N ASN A 68 -11.65 0.10 -2.23
CA ASN A 68 -11.18 0.54 -0.93
C ASN A 68 -10.75 2.01 -0.95
N PRO A 69 -10.96 2.75 0.16
CA PRO A 69 -10.40 4.08 0.33
C PRO A 69 -8.88 4.08 0.17
N ILE A 70 -8.35 5.13 -0.47
CA ILE A 70 -6.94 5.18 -0.85
C ILE A 70 -6.00 5.19 0.37
N LEU A 71 -6.40 5.89 1.45
CA LEU A 71 -5.65 5.91 2.71
C LEU A 71 -5.60 4.52 3.35
N TYR A 72 -6.71 3.81 3.38
CA TYR A 72 -6.75 2.44 3.89
C TYR A 72 -5.84 1.50 3.08
N THR A 73 -5.92 1.57 1.75
CA THR A 73 -5.07 0.76 0.85
C THR A 73 -3.60 1.10 1.00
N GLY A 74 -3.26 2.39 1.18
CA GLY A 74 -1.90 2.84 1.49
C GLY A 74 -1.38 2.26 2.81
N GLY A 75 -2.25 2.19 3.84
CA GLY A 75 -1.94 1.55 5.11
C GLY A 75 -1.67 0.04 4.96
N MET A 76 -2.49 -0.65 4.16
CA MET A 76 -2.28 -2.08 3.84
C MET A 76 -0.93 -2.30 3.15
N LEU A 77 -0.61 -1.49 2.12
CA LEU A 77 0.67 -1.57 1.42
C LEU A 77 1.85 -1.37 2.38
N THR A 78 1.82 -0.29 3.16
CA THR A 78 2.91 0.06 4.08
C THR A 78 3.12 -1.00 5.15
N LYS A 79 2.02 -1.50 5.75
CA LYS A 79 2.04 -2.59 6.72
C LYS A 79 2.57 -3.88 6.08
N GLY A 80 2.02 -4.27 4.93
CA GLY A 80 2.40 -5.48 4.22
C GLY A 80 3.89 -5.50 3.86
N LEU A 81 4.44 -4.39 3.39
CA LEU A 81 5.88 -4.28 3.09
C LEU A 81 6.75 -4.43 4.35
N LYS A 82 6.36 -3.81 5.47
CA LYS A 82 7.08 -3.96 6.75
C LYS A 82 7.10 -5.41 7.24
N GLU A 83 5.94 -6.06 7.22
CA GLU A 83 5.79 -7.43 7.68
C GLU A 83 6.53 -8.42 6.79
N LEU A 84 6.48 -8.20 5.47
CA LEU A 84 7.14 -9.02 4.49
C LEU A 84 8.67 -8.96 4.64
N VAL A 85 9.25 -7.76 4.67
CA VAL A 85 10.70 -7.58 4.85
C VAL A 85 11.16 -8.20 6.16
N ARG A 86 10.44 -7.94 7.27
CA ARG A 86 10.76 -8.56 8.56
C ARG A 86 10.64 -10.09 8.54
N GLY A 87 9.69 -10.62 7.77
CA GLY A 87 9.47 -12.05 7.66
C GLY A 87 10.53 -12.77 6.83
N LEU A 88 11.02 -12.11 5.78
CA LEU A 88 12.05 -12.66 4.89
C LEU A 88 13.45 -12.57 5.50
N ASP A 89 13.72 -11.52 6.27
CA ASP A 89 15.05 -11.22 6.83
C ASP A 89 14.92 -10.75 8.28
N GLN A 90 14.71 -11.69 9.19
CA GLN A 90 14.56 -11.41 10.63
C GLN A 90 15.85 -10.89 11.26
N GLU A 91 17.00 -11.31 10.74
CA GLU A 91 18.33 -10.94 11.24
C GLU A 91 18.84 -9.63 10.60
N GLY A 92 18.17 -9.15 9.55
CA GLY A 92 18.56 -7.93 8.86
C GLY A 92 19.86 -8.05 8.07
N THR A 93 20.16 -9.22 7.55
CA THR A 93 21.42 -9.53 6.87
C THR A 93 21.33 -9.49 5.34
N ASP A 94 20.12 -9.47 4.75
CA ASP A 94 19.92 -9.29 3.30
C ASP A 94 19.90 -7.79 2.95
N ALA A 95 21.05 -7.26 2.53
CA ALA A 95 21.21 -5.86 2.16
C ALA A 95 20.33 -5.47 0.95
N ALA A 96 20.04 -6.40 0.04
CA ALA A 96 19.24 -6.12 -1.16
C ALA A 96 17.78 -5.81 -0.82
N LEU A 97 17.22 -6.37 0.25
CA LEU A 97 15.88 -6.02 0.73
C LEU A 97 15.75 -4.55 1.17
N ARG A 98 16.88 -3.89 1.46
CA ARG A 98 16.92 -2.48 1.88
C ARG A 98 17.07 -1.50 0.71
N GLU A 99 17.15 -2.00 -0.51
CA GLU A 99 17.26 -1.23 -1.76
C GLU A 99 15.97 -1.29 -2.59
N MET A 100 14.83 -1.57 -1.96
CA MET A 100 13.53 -1.78 -2.62
C MET A 100 13.14 -0.63 -3.54
N ILE A 101 12.57 -0.99 -4.70
CA ILE A 101 12.03 -0.08 -5.70
C ILE A 101 10.53 -0.30 -5.79
N ILE A 102 9.74 0.77 -5.87
CA ILE A 102 8.31 0.70 -6.12
C ILE A 102 8.00 1.35 -7.46
N ILE A 103 7.25 0.67 -8.32
CA ILE A 103 6.79 1.18 -9.61
C ILE A 103 5.26 1.24 -9.59
N GLY A 104 4.71 2.45 -9.65
CA GLY A 104 3.27 2.67 -9.58
C GLY A 104 2.71 3.30 -10.85
N HIS A 105 1.67 2.69 -11.42
CA HIS A 105 0.95 3.23 -12.57
C HIS A 105 -0.36 3.89 -12.14
N SER A 106 -0.64 5.10 -12.61
CA SER A 106 -1.90 5.82 -12.35
C SER A 106 -2.19 5.93 -10.84
N GLN A 107 -3.32 5.41 -10.33
CA GLN A 107 -3.65 5.33 -8.90
C GLN A 107 -2.58 4.57 -8.10
N GLY A 108 -1.97 3.53 -8.69
CA GLY A 108 -0.86 2.79 -8.06
C GLY A 108 0.34 3.68 -7.74
N GLY A 109 0.58 4.73 -8.54
CA GLY A 109 1.60 5.74 -8.22
C GLY A 109 1.23 6.63 -7.04
N ILE A 110 -0.07 6.90 -6.81
CA ILE A 110 -0.52 7.59 -5.60
C ILE A 110 -0.27 6.70 -4.38
N LEU A 111 -0.61 5.40 -4.47
CA LEU A 111 -0.34 4.43 -3.42
C LEU A 111 1.16 4.29 -3.11
N ALA A 112 2.01 4.35 -4.14
CA ALA A 112 3.46 4.28 -4.00
C ALA A 112 4.08 5.43 -3.20
N LYS A 113 3.35 6.52 -2.96
CA LYS A 113 3.81 7.64 -2.10
C LYS A 113 3.78 7.29 -0.62
N PHE A 114 2.80 6.50 -0.16
CA PHE A 114 2.60 6.24 1.25
C PHE A 114 3.82 5.60 1.94
N PRO A 115 4.50 4.62 1.34
CA PRO A 115 5.72 4.05 1.90
C PRO A 115 6.92 5.00 2.02
N VAL A 116 6.89 6.18 1.39
CA VAL A 116 8.03 7.11 1.35
C VAL A 116 7.70 8.50 1.89
N MET A 117 6.49 8.72 2.40
CA MET A 117 6.08 10.00 2.94
C MET A 117 6.04 10.01 4.47
N ASP A 118 6.26 11.17 5.05
CA ASP A 118 5.86 11.50 6.41
C ASP A 118 4.60 12.35 6.35
N SER A 119 3.47 11.82 6.80
CA SER A 119 2.22 12.56 6.80
C SER A 119 2.06 13.50 7.99
N GLY A 120 2.83 13.28 9.07
CA GLY A 120 2.50 13.89 10.35
C GLY A 120 1.05 13.57 10.72
N THR A 121 0.29 14.58 11.16
CA THR A 121 -1.13 14.49 11.52
C THR A 121 -2.07 14.94 10.39
N ARG A 122 -1.54 15.45 9.27
CA ARG A 122 -2.31 16.17 8.23
C ARG A 122 -3.53 15.43 7.71
N PHE A 123 -3.46 14.12 7.54
CA PHE A 123 -4.62 13.36 7.04
C PHE A 123 -5.71 13.26 8.10
N TRP A 124 -5.33 13.13 9.37
CA TRP A 124 -6.27 13.10 10.46
C TRP A 124 -6.91 14.47 10.71
N ASP A 125 -6.12 15.52 10.76
CA ASP A 125 -6.59 16.89 10.99
C ASP A 125 -7.56 17.37 9.90
N ASN A 126 -7.43 16.83 8.66
CA ASN A 126 -8.39 17.08 7.59
C ASN A 126 -9.67 16.22 7.67
N ALA A 127 -9.66 15.17 8.47
CA ALA A 127 -10.77 14.23 8.58
C ALA A 127 -11.58 14.36 9.89
N SER A 128 -11.00 14.95 10.93
CA SER A 128 -11.58 15.07 12.26
C SER A 128 -11.13 16.34 12.97
N GLU A 129 -12.04 17.01 13.63
CA GLU A 129 -11.75 18.13 14.53
C GLU A 129 -11.23 17.65 15.90
N VAL A 130 -11.52 16.39 16.27
CA VAL A 130 -11.08 15.79 17.52
C VAL A 130 -9.64 15.28 17.37
N PRO A 131 -8.68 15.69 18.21
CA PRO A 131 -7.32 15.17 18.22
C PRO A 131 -7.30 13.64 18.35
N PHE A 132 -6.37 12.97 17.64
CA PHE A 132 -6.32 11.51 17.57
C PHE A 132 -6.12 10.83 18.95
N ASP A 133 -5.38 11.44 19.83
CA ASP A 133 -5.16 10.95 21.20
C ASP A 133 -6.41 11.00 22.08
N GLN A 134 -7.37 11.86 21.75
CA GLN A 134 -8.61 12.07 22.51
C GLN A 134 -9.79 11.23 22.02
N ILE A 135 -9.69 10.59 20.83
CA ILE A 135 -10.81 9.75 20.34
C ILE A 135 -11.03 8.53 21.23
N LYS A 136 -12.30 8.23 21.48
CA LYS A 136 -12.73 7.07 22.27
C LYS A 136 -13.12 5.94 21.32
N VAL A 137 -12.22 4.99 21.11
CA VAL A 137 -12.43 3.84 20.24
C VAL A 137 -11.70 2.61 20.79
N SER A 138 -12.07 1.42 20.31
CA SER A 138 -11.37 0.19 20.65
C SER A 138 -9.90 0.25 20.16
N ALA A 139 -9.05 -0.59 20.74
CA ALA A 139 -7.65 -0.71 20.35
C ALA A 139 -7.51 -1.13 18.86
N GLU A 140 -8.42 -1.98 18.39
CA GLU A 140 -8.44 -2.44 17.00
C GLU A 140 -8.77 -1.30 16.03
N THR A 141 -9.84 -0.53 16.34
CA THR A 141 -10.24 0.65 15.56
C THR A 141 -9.14 1.71 15.57
N ARG A 142 -8.52 1.97 16.73
CA ARG A 142 -7.39 2.90 16.85
C ARG A 142 -6.23 2.49 15.97
N ALA A 143 -5.81 1.22 16.00
CA ALA A 143 -4.74 0.71 15.17
C ALA A 143 -5.06 0.77 13.67
N MET A 144 -6.33 0.57 13.29
CA MET A 144 -6.78 0.71 11.90
C MET A 144 -6.72 2.16 11.44
N ILE A 145 -7.18 3.12 12.25
CA ILE A 145 -7.09 4.56 11.96
C ILE A 145 -5.62 4.97 11.87
N GLU A 146 -4.80 4.59 12.84
CA GLU A 146 -3.39 4.93 12.88
C GLU A 146 -2.67 4.50 11.60
N ARG A 147 -2.81 3.26 11.16
CA ARG A 147 -2.17 2.79 9.93
C ARG A 147 -2.71 3.43 8.66
N SER A 148 -3.94 3.98 8.69
CA SER A 148 -4.61 4.58 7.53
C SER A 148 -4.38 6.09 7.40
N PHE A 149 -4.02 6.78 8.48
CA PHE A 149 -3.89 8.24 8.50
C PHE A 149 -2.49 8.74 8.83
N PHE A 150 -1.66 7.90 9.47
CA PHE A 150 -0.33 8.30 9.94
C PHE A 150 0.75 7.47 9.26
N TYR A 151 1.51 8.10 8.37
CA TYR A 151 2.55 7.45 7.59
C TYR A 151 3.93 7.93 8.00
N LYS A 152 4.86 6.99 8.04
CA LYS A 152 6.29 7.25 8.18
C LYS A 152 7.04 6.54 7.06
N PRO A 153 8.08 7.18 6.49
CA PRO A 153 8.87 6.57 5.43
C PRO A 153 9.44 5.22 5.83
N LEU A 154 9.37 4.25 4.92
CA LEU A 154 10.03 2.96 5.09
C LEU A 154 11.49 3.09 4.66
N PRO A 155 12.47 2.89 5.55
CA PRO A 155 13.87 3.17 5.26
C PRO A 155 14.47 2.23 4.19
N PHE A 156 13.82 1.12 3.93
CA PHE A 156 14.23 0.14 2.92
C PHE A 156 13.66 0.42 1.51
N VAL A 157 12.74 1.38 1.34
CA VAL A 157 12.28 1.84 0.03
C VAL A 157 13.18 2.97 -0.44
N LYS A 158 13.97 2.72 -1.47
CA LYS A 158 14.98 3.67 -1.97
C LYS A 158 14.55 4.45 -3.20
N ARG A 159 13.66 3.89 -4.01
CA ARG A 159 13.20 4.53 -5.24
C ARG A 159 11.71 4.29 -5.46
N VAL A 160 11.06 5.33 -5.99
CA VAL A 160 9.68 5.22 -6.49
C VAL A 160 9.66 5.75 -7.93
N ILE A 161 9.11 4.94 -8.83
CA ILE A 161 8.93 5.29 -10.23
C ILE A 161 7.43 5.48 -10.47
N PHE A 162 7.08 6.64 -11.00
CA PHE A 162 5.70 7.02 -11.29
C PHE A 162 5.43 6.94 -12.78
N ILE A 163 4.44 6.15 -13.18
CA ILE A 163 4.01 6.03 -14.57
C ILE A 163 2.60 6.60 -14.68
N ALA A 164 2.43 7.68 -15.45
CA ALA A 164 1.15 8.34 -15.68
C ALA A 164 0.35 8.60 -14.39
N THR A 165 1.02 9.01 -13.31
CA THR A 165 0.41 9.23 -12.00
C THR A 165 -0.18 10.64 -11.89
N PRO A 166 -1.46 10.80 -11.53
CA PRO A 166 -2.11 12.10 -11.40
C PRO A 166 -1.76 12.77 -10.06
N HIS A 167 -0.55 13.31 -9.92
CA HIS A 167 -0.02 13.86 -8.67
C HIS A 167 -0.81 15.05 -8.10
N ARG A 168 -1.52 15.82 -8.95
CA ARG A 168 -2.34 16.97 -8.59
C ARG A 168 -3.83 16.72 -8.75
N GLY A 169 -4.24 15.45 -8.76
CA GLY A 169 -5.59 15.05 -9.12
C GLY A 169 -5.74 14.88 -10.65
N SER A 170 -6.93 14.54 -11.08
CA SER A 170 -7.22 14.32 -12.49
C SER A 170 -8.54 15.05 -12.84
N TYR A 171 -8.50 15.89 -13.86
CA TYR A 171 -9.73 16.48 -14.42
C TYR A 171 -10.68 15.39 -14.96
N VAL A 172 -10.13 14.24 -15.36
CA VAL A 172 -10.90 13.06 -15.77
C VAL A 172 -11.61 12.42 -14.55
N ALA A 173 -11.06 12.59 -13.33
CA ALA A 173 -11.70 12.12 -12.10
C ALA A 173 -12.94 12.94 -11.73
N GLY A 174 -13.03 14.22 -12.15
CA GLY A 174 -14.25 15.03 -12.06
C GLY A 174 -15.33 14.63 -13.06
N GLY A 175 -14.96 13.93 -14.14
CA GLY A 175 -15.86 13.41 -15.16
C GLY A 175 -16.38 12.00 -14.84
N TRP A 176 -16.16 11.06 -15.77
CA TRP A 176 -16.68 9.68 -15.63
C TRP A 176 -15.94 8.84 -14.59
N ILE A 177 -14.64 9.06 -14.37
CA ILE A 177 -13.86 8.34 -13.32
C ILE A 177 -14.30 8.80 -11.92
N GLY A 178 -14.58 10.10 -11.73
CA GLY A 178 -15.13 10.60 -10.47
C GLY A 178 -16.53 10.05 -10.18
N LYS A 179 -17.37 9.93 -11.23
CA LYS A 179 -18.70 9.28 -11.13
C LYS A 179 -18.58 7.76 -10.89
N LEU A 180 -17.57 7.11 -11.47
CA LEU A 180 -17.32 5.69 -11.26
C LEU A 180 -16.76 5.41 -9.84
N SER A 181 -15.78 6.19 -9.39
CA SER A 181 -15.19 6.03 -8.06
C SER A 181 -16.19 6.33 -6.94
N GLY A 182 -17.04 7.34 -7.10
CA GLY A 182 -18.10 7.65 -6.12
C GLY A 182 -19.17 6.56 -5.99
N LYS A 183 -19.44 5.78 -7.06
CA LYS A 183 -20.39 4.66 -7.04
C LYS A 183 -19.79 3.33 -6.56
N PHE A 184 -18.47 3.21 -6.51
CA PHE A 184 -17.78 1.96 -6.20
C PHE A 184 -16.89 2.03 -4.94
N ILE A 185 -16.97 3.12 -4.16
CA ILE A 185 -16.35 3.12 -2.82
C ILE A 185 -17.18 2.20 -1.95
N HIS A 186 -16.74 0.97 -1.83
CA HIS A 186 -17.24 0.02 -0.84
C HIS A 186 -16.30 0.12 0.36
N LEU A 187 -16.80 0.70 1.46
CA LEU A 187 -16.04 0.69 2.70
C LEU A 187 -15.85 -0.77 3.13
N PRO A 188 -14.62 -1.23 3.37
CA PRO A 188 -14.41 -2.53 3.97
C PRO A 188 -15.19 -2.64 5.27
N PHE A 189 -15.68 -3.84 5.60
CA PHE A 189 -16.53 -4.06 6.80
C PHE A 189 -15.86 -3.49 8.07
N GLN A 190 -14.55 -3.70 8.21
CA GLN A 190 -13.76 -3.14 9.30
C GLN A 190 -13.78 -1.60 9.38
N MET A 191 -13.85 -0.90 8.24
CA MET A 191 -13.97 0.56 8.21
C MET A 191 -15.39 1.00 8.56
N LEU A 192 -16.42 0.25 8.15
CA LEU A 192 -17.81 0.56 8.53
C LEU A 192 -17.99 0.46 10.04
N ASP A 193 -17.45 -0.57 10.65
CA ASP A 193 -17.53 -0.75 12.10
C ASP A 193 -16.73 0.34 12.83
N ALA A 194 -15.55 0.71 12.31
CA ALA A 194 -14.76 1.79 12.87
C ALA A 194 -15.47 3.15 12.79
N VAL A 195 -16.09 3.48 11.65
CA VAL A 195 -16.87 4.71 11.49
C VAL A 195 -18.05 4.73 12.47
N LYS A 196 -18.79 3.64 12.58
CA LYS A 196 -19.89 3.52 13.57
C LYS A 196 -19.38 3.74 14.99
N GLU A 197 -18.26 3.11 15.35
CA GLU A 197 -17.69 3.24 16.69
C GLU A 197 -17.25 4.67 16.98
N VAL A 198 -16.57 5.33 16.03
CA VAL A 198 -16.15 6.74 16.16
C VAL A 198 -17.36 7.63 16.40
N VAL A 199 -18.39 7.53 15.56
CA VAL A 199 -19.61 8.37 15.67
C VAL A 199 -20.37 8.09 16.97
N THR A 200 -20.49 6.82 17.38
CA THR A 200 -21.30 6.45 18.56
C THR A 200 -20.61 6.84 19.86
N ARG A 201 -19.29 6.75 19.93
CA ARG A 201 -18.53 6.97 21.16
C ARG A 201 -17.98 8.39 21.32
N ASN A 202 -18.06 9.20 20.27
CA ASN A 202 -17.62 10.60 20.28
C ASN A 202 -18.76 11.49 19.72
N PRO A 203 -19.92 11.58 20.42
CA PRO A 203 -20.98 12.51 20.03
C PRO A 203 -20.46 13.95 20.19
N GLU A 204 -20.83 14.81 19.25
CA GLU A 204 -20.56 16.26 19.30
C GLU A 204 -21.21 16.91 20.53
#